data_a4eab23a995ab9c3c58c562aff85538f
#
_entry.id   a4eab23a995ab9c3c58c562aff85538f
#
_cell.length_a   1.000
_cell.length_b   1.000
_cell.length_c   1.000
_cell.angle_alpha   90.00
_cell.angle_beta   90.00
_cell.angle_gamma   90.00
#
_symmetry.space_group_name_H-M   'P 1'
#
loop_
_entity.id
_entity.type
_entity.pdbx_description
1 polymer ?
#
loop_
_entity_poly.entity_id
_entity_poly.type
_entity_poly.pdbx_seq_one_letter_code
_entity_poly.pdbx_strand_id
1 'polypeptide(L)'
;MKLKTLRYLSAWALAATATSGFAQTADTIERSDVKTWIITVDGKDYEARPLTPTFSGSSGLFHMPTAYTVAKGRTGFSLFRNNLDRNPKDLDASMIGLNLAYGLSSKAEIFGAFGLQRNDVDRLTEPGYVNDYPRAGRQATSPGWQTGAGDAIVGLKYALLNDWAGDGVGLALRPTIKLPTASFDDGLGTGKISLGIDLLLSKHLNRKAEIHGMVGYRTNGDPDGFNLGNAFRWGAGISIPVVRMFQIQAEVVGTKYSKGDFKQVNPIDFVIGPVFYFSKGFFIRPAYSRNMNFTDGGNPSGAKSYSGMNISMGFAAAAAGRAIYVPPPPPPPPPPAPPVRIENRPPTVSLDVDKTSAISCENFRFRANASDPDGDTLTYAWATTAGRIVGEGANVTLEPGCLPAGTEITVTVTVNDGHGHSAQASRRVTVDAKPKPQTVSGSVGPFAKNSARLNNVDKSVLDDMATRMRQDPAGRLLIVGHAEKGERNPDVLSRRRAEAAKDYIVKERGIDASRITTRGAGVGGGRRAELTFVPDGADMPSM
;
A
#
# COMPACT_ATOMS: atom_id res chain seq x y z
N MET A 1 16.10 -31.14 32.74
CA MET A 1 15.46 -29.81 32.56
C MET A 1 16.46 -28.66 32.24
N LYS A 2 17.69 -28.94 31.80
CA LYS A 2 18.73 -27.89 31.59
C LYS A 2 19.23 -27.72 30.14
N LEU A 3 18.81 -28.55 29.18
CA LEU A 3 19.25 -28.42 27.79
C LEU A 3 18.22 -27.75 26.86
N LYS A 4 16.94 -27.72 27.20
CA LYS A 4 15.89 -27.10 26.37
C LYS A 4 15.92 -25.55 26.43
N THR A 5 16.33 -24.98 27.57
CA THR A 5 16.34 -23.50 27.77
C THR A 5 17.51 -22.81 27.07
N LEU A 6 18.63 -23.52 26.82
CA LEU A 6 19.79 -22.90 26.17
C LEU A 6 19.63 -22.73 24.64
N ARG A 7 18.75 -23.53 23.99
CA ARG A 7 18.48 -23.41 22.56
C ARG A 7 17.63 -22.19 22.20
N TYR A 8 16.85 -21.67 23.14
CA TYR A 8 16.02 -20.49 22.93
C TYR A 8 16.81 -19.16 23.09
N LEU A 9 17.79 -19.14 23.97
CA LEU A 9 18.60 -17.92 24.21
C LEU A 9 19.57 -17.61 23.08
N SER A 10 20.08 -18.59 22.34
CA SER A 10 21.00 -18.35 21.21
C SER A 10 20.33 -17.74 19.98
N ALA A 11 19.04 -18.05 19.74
CA ALA A 11 18.29 -17.45 18.62
C ALA A 11 17.94 -15.97 18.90
N TRP A 12 17.69 -15.60 20.15
CA TRP A 12 17.41 -14.22 20.55
C TRP A 12 18.68 -13.34 20.62
N ALA A 13 19.82 -13.92 20.96
CA ALA A 13 21.10 -13.19 20.96
C ALA A 13 21.56 -12.81 19.55
N LEU A 14 21.32 -13.65 18.53
CA LEU A 14 21.59 -13.29 17.13
C LEU A 14 20.64 -12.19 16.60
N ALA A 15 19.39 -12.16 17.07
CA ALA A 15 18.44 -11.10 16.69
C ALA A 15 18.78 -9.76 17.35
N ALA A 16 19.24 -9.77 18.61
CA ALA A 16 19.56 -8.55 19.36
C ALA A 16 20.86 -7.87 18.90
N THR A 17 21.86 -8.62 18.44
CA THR A 17 23.09 -8.05 17.88
C THR A 17 22.93 -7.52 16.45
N ALA A 18 21.91 -7.99 15.72
CA ALA A 18 21.58 -7.47 14.40
C ALA A 18 20.91 -6.09 14.44
N THR A 19 20.30 -5.69 15.56
CA THR A 19 19.52 -4.45 15.63
C THR A 19 20.36 -3.17 15.82
N SER A 20 21.60 -3.28 16.30
CA SER A 20 22.45 -2.10 16.54
C SER A 20 23.25 -1.63 15.32
N GLY A 21 23.31 -2.41 14.23
CA GLY A 21 24.02 -2.05 13.00
C GLY A 21 23.14 -1.70 11.80
N PHE A 22 21.82 -1.83 11.89
CA PHE A 22 20.93 -1.85 10.73
C PHE A 22 20.00 -0.64 10.54
N ALA A 23 20.06 0.33 11.42
CA ALA A 23 19.31 1.58 11.22
C ALA A 23 20.04 2.53 10.24
N GLN A 24 20.37 2.08 9.03
CA GLN A 24 20.70 3.00 7.96
C GLN A 24 19.41 3.62 7.46
N THR A 25 19.17 4.84 7.92
CA THR A 25 18.09 5.72 7.50
C THR A 25 18.11 5.90 5.99
N ALA A 26 16.96 5.69 5.35
CA ALA A 26 16.74 6.23 4.03
C ALA A 26 16.76 7.76 4.17
N ASP A 27 17.80 8.41 3.66
CA ASP A 27 17.80 9.85 3.49
C ASP A 27 16.72 10.18 2.46
N THR A 28 15.60 10.63 2.96
CA THR A 28 14.47 11.04 2.13
C THR A 28 14.66 12.51 1.77
N ILE A 29 15.08 12.76 0.54
CA ILE A 29 14.95 14.09 -0.05
C ILE A 29 13.46 14.27 -0.40
N GLU A 30 12.81 15.19 0.30
CA GLU A 30 11.41 15.52 0.03
C GLU A 30 11.27 16.30 -1.28
N ARG A 31 10.67 15.64 -2.27
CA ARG A 31 9.94 16.34 -3.32
C ARG A 31 8.46 16.14 -3.04
N SER A 32 7.73 17.22 -2.82
CA SER A 32 6.37 17.28 -2.27
C SER A 32 5.26 16.65 -3.14
N ASP A 33 5.57 16.27 -4.36
CA ASP A 33 4.61 15.81 -5.38
C ASP A 33 4.75 14.33 -5.78
N VAL A 34 5.70 13.59 -5.18
CA VAL A 34 6.05 12.25 -5.65
C VAL A 34 5.65 11.18 -4.63
N LYS A 35 4.82 10.24 -5.06
CA LYS A 35 4.47 9.00 -4.32
C LYS A 35 5.65 8.02 -4.19
N THR A 36 6.85 8.39 -4.60
CA THR A 36 8.06 7.57 -4.63
C THR A 36 9.07 8.01 -3.57
N TRP A 37 9.76 7.04 -3.02
CA TRP A 37 10.89 7.25 -2.14
C TRP A 37 12.16 7.41 -2.97
N ILE A 38 13.17 8.10 -2.47
CA ILE A 38 14.49 8.17 -3.09
C ILE A 38 15.46 7.47 -2.15
N ILE A 39 16.29 6.59 -2.70
CA ILE A 39 17.37 5.93 -1.97
C ILE A 39 18.69 6.13 -2.71
N THR A 40 19.75 6.31 -1.95
CA THR A 40 21.12 6.33 -2.49
C THR A 40 21.76 4.95 -2.32
N VAL A 41 22.25 4.38 -3.41
CA VAL A 41 23.00 3.11 -3.42
C VAL A 41 24.26 3.31 -4.24
N ASP A 42 25.43 3.00 -3.63
CA ASP A 42 26.74 3.19 -4.26
C ASP A 42 26.94 4.61 -4.83
N GLY A 43 26.48 5.65 -4.10
CA GLY A 43 26.61 7.07 -4.48
C GLY A 43 25.67 7.55 -5.60
N LYS A 44 24.71 6.74 -6.02
CA LYS A 44 23.70 7.09 -7.03
C LYS A 44 22.30 7.08 -6.43
N ASP A 45 21.49 8.05 -6.82
CA ASP A 45 20.11 8.16 -6.40
C ASP A 45 19.19 7.34 -7.32
N TYR A 46 18.24 6.65 -6.69
CA TYR A 46 17.24 5.82 -7.36
C TYR A 46 15.84 6.17 -6.86
N GLU A 47 14.88 6.20 -7.78
CA GLU A 47 13.48 6.09 -7.38
C GLU A 47 13.30 4.75 -6.67
N ALA A 48 12.61 4.77 -5.53
CA ALA A 48 12.45 3.59 -4.72
C ALA A 48 11.01 3.43 -4.24
N ARG A 49 10.67 2.19 -3.87
CA ARG A 49 9.43 1.89 -3.16
C ARG A 49 9.71 1.06 -1.92
N PRO A 50 8.91 1.25 -0.87
CA PRO A 50 9.02 0.42 0.31
C PRO A 50 8.61 -1.02 -0.03
N LEU A 51 9.43 -1.97 0.40
CA LEU A 51 9.16 -3.39 0.36
C LEU A 51 9.04 -3.92 1.78
N THR A 52 7.88 -4.45 2.11
CA THR A 52 7.66 -5.14 3.38
C THR A 52 7.99 -6.63 3.24
N PRO A 53 8.57 -7.28 4.26
CA PRO A 53 8.74 -8.72 4.24
C PRO A 53 7.40 -9.46 4.29
N THR A 54 7.27 -10.56 3.55
CA THR A 54 6.18 -11.53 3.70
C THR A 54 6.32 -12.29 5.02
N PHE A 55 5.33 -13.05 5.44
CA PHE A 55 5.46 -13.94 6.59
C PHE A 55 6.52 -15.03 6.42
N SER A 56 6.95 -15.33 5.19
CA SER A 56 8.07 -16.24 4.89
C SER A 56 9.43 -15.55 4.79
N GLY A 57 9.50 -14.23 5.00
CA GLY A 57 10.72 -13.43 5.04
C GLY A 57 11.06 -12.68 3.76
N SER A 58 10.79 -13.21 2.58
CA SER A 58 11.07 -12.54 1.30
C SER A 58 10.25 -11.27 1.15
N SER A 59 10.78 -10.27 0.47
CA SER A 59 10.02 -9.04 0.21
C SER A 59 8.79 -9.28 -0.68
N GLY A 60 7.65 -8.69 -0.30
CA GLY A 60 6.38 -8.89 -1.00
C GLY A 60 5.15 -8.40 -0.26
N LEU A 61 4.01 -9.05 -0.53
CA LEU A 61 2.73 -8.80 0.12
C LEU A 61 2.68 -9.50 1.50
N PHE A 62 1.58 -10.11 1.89
CA PHE A 62 1.47 -10.82 3.18
C PHE A 62 2.12 -12.21 3.10
N HIS A 63 1.62 -13.08 2.24
CA HIS A 63 2.14 -14.43 1.99
C HIS A 63 2.89 -14.53 0.66
N MET A 64 2.48 -13.74 -0.33
CA MET A 64 3.00 -13.79 -1.67
C MET A 64 4.20 -12.88 -1.87
N PRO A 65 5.39 -13.41 -2.21
CA PRO A 65 6.53 -12.59 -2.60
C PRO A 65 6.29 -11.91 -3.95
N THR A 66 6.90 -10.76 -4.15
CA THR A 66 6.92 -10.05 -5.43
C THR A 66 8.22 -10.30 -6.18
N ALA A 67 8.26 -9.99 -7.48
CA ALA A 67 9.47 -10.11 -8.27
C ALA A 67 10.54 -9.03 -7.95
N TYR A 68 10.18 -8.02 -7.17
CA TYR A 68 11.10 -6.97 -6.75
C TYR A 68 12.01 -7.44 -5.63
N THR A 69 13.29 -7.08 -5.70
CA THR A 69 14.31 -7.41 -4.70
C THR A 69 14.63 -6.19 -3.84
N VAL A 70 15.02 -6.44 -2.61
CA VAL A 70 15.58 -5.41 -1.72
C VAL A 70 16.87 -4.85 -2.33
N ALA A 71 17.00 -3.52 -2.34
CA ALA A 71 18.19 -2.85 -2.84
C ALA A 71 19.45 -3.24 -2.06
N LYS A 72 20.59 -3.28 -2.76
CA LYS A 72 21.90 -3.66 -2.20
C LYS A 72 22.18 -2.96 -0.88
N GLY A 73 22.58 -3.73 0.13
CA GLY A 73 22.93 -3.23 1.47
C GLY A 73 21.75 -2.79 2.33
N ARG A 74 20.50 -2.90 1.84
CA ARG A 74 19.32 -2.55 2.61
C ARG A 74 18.70 -3.78 3.27
N THR A 75 18.04 -3.54 4.39
CA THR A 75 17.39 -4.59 5.19
C THR A 75 15.95 -4.22 5.46
N GLY A 76 15.05 -5.16 5.27
CA GLY A 76 13.69 -5.10 5.78
C GLY A 76 13.48 -6.19 6.81
N PHE A 77 12.82 -5.88 7.91
CA PHE A 77 12.46 -6.87 8.92
C PHE A 77 11.11 -6.54 9.56
N SER A 78 10.44 -7.54 10.08
CA SER A 78 9.26 -7.33 10.88
C SER A 78 9.04 -8.41 11.92
N LEU A 79 8.38 -8.01 13.00
CA LEU A 79 7.63 -8.90 13.87
C LEU A 79 6.26 -9.11 13.25
N PHE A 80 5.76 -10.33 13.26
CA PHE A 80 4.45 -10.61 12.74
C PHE A 80 3.68 -11.58 13.64
N ARG A 81 2.36 -11.47 13.59
CA ARG A 81 1.42 -12.51 14.00
C ARG A 81 0.61 -12.90 12.78
N ASN A 82 0.72 -14.16 12.41
CA ASN A 82 -0.08 -14.77 11.37
C ASN A 82 -1.05 -15.74 12.04
N ASN A 83 -2.34 -15.51 11.86
CA ASN A 83 -3.39 -16.41 12.34
C ASN A 83 -4.10 -17.04 11.16
N LEU A 84 -4.03 -18.35 11.08
CA LEU A 84 -4.65 -19.15 10.03
C LEU A 84 -5.67 -20.08 10.68
N ASP A 85 -6.89 -19.59 10.79
CA ASP A 85 -8.00 -20.46 11.19
C ASP A 85 -8.38 -21.33 10.00
N ARG A 86 -8.12 -22.61 10.09
CA ARG A 86 -8.40 -23.56 9.03
C ARG A 86 -9.19 -24.73 9.55
N ASN A 87 -10.40 -24.82 9.03
CA ASN A 87 -11.22 -26.00 9.24
C ASN A 87 -11.21 -26.88 7.98
N PRO A 88 -11.17 -28.17 8.05
CA PRO A 88 -12.41 -28.91 8.27
C PRO A 88 -12.58 -29.46 9.69
N LYS A 89 -11.65 -29.30 10.60
CA LYS A 89 -11.76 -29.97 11.89
C LYS A 89 -11.06 -29.18 13.04
N ASP A 90 -11.41 -27.89 13.18
CA ASP A 90 -11.04 -27.09 14.36
C ASP A 90 -9.51 -26.92 14.59
N LEU A 91 -8.75 -26.68 13.51
CA LEU A 91 -7.35 -26.28 13.62
C LEU A 91 -7.26 -24.75 13.71
N ASP A 92 -6.92 -24.25 14.87
CA ASP A 92 -6.46 -22.87 15.03
C ASP A 92 -4.93 -22.87 15.05
N ALA A 93 -4.32 -22.29 14.04
CA ALA A 93 -2.88 -22.19 13.92
C ALA A 93 -2.45 -20.72 13.93
N SER A 94 -1.69 -20.34 14.94
CA SER A 94 -1.10 -19.01 14.97
C SER A 94 0.40 -19.05 15.14
N MET A 95 1.08 -18.11 14.48
CA MET A 95 2.53 -17.95 14.55
C MET A 95 2.86 -16.51 14.89
N ILE A 96 3.70 -16.31 15.88
CA ILE A 96 4.35 -15.04 16.17
C ILE A 96 5.81 -15.19 15.79
N GLY A 97 6.25 -14.42 14.81
CA GLY A 97 7.59 -14.61 14.25
C GLY A 97 8.30 -13.32 13.91
N LEU A 98 9.56 -13.51 13.61
CA LEU A 98 10.48 -12.53 13.06
C LEU A 98 10.80 -12.94 11.62
N ASN A 99 10.80 -11.99 10.72
CA ASN A 99 11.28 -12.17 9.35
C ASN A 99 12.27 -11.08 8.96
N LEU A 100 13.11 -11.41 7.99
CA LEU A 100 14.17 -10.53 7.53
C LEU A 100 14.43 -10.76 6.05
N ALA A 101 14.63 -9.66 5.31
CA ALA A 101 15.10 -9.66 3.92
C ALA A 101 16.28 -8.70 3.79
N TYR A 102 17.35 -9.13 3.15
CA TYR A 102 18.57 -8.35 2.94
C TYR A 102 18.98 -8.36 1.47
N GLY A 103 19.23 -7.19 0.90
CA GLY A 103 19.69 -7.03 -0.47
C GLY A 103 21.18 -7.31 -0.61
N LEU A 104 21.54 -8.42 -1.24
CA LEU A 104 22.93 -8.79 -1.54
C LEU A 104 23.48 -7.99 -2.73
N SER A 105 22.63 -7.72 -3.72
CA SER A 105 22.97 -6.96 -4.92
C SER A 105 21.72 -6.26 -5.46
N SER A 106 21.84 -5.55 -6.58
CA SER A 106 20.68 -4.98 -7.29
C SER A 106 19.67 -6.04 -7.78
N LYS A 107 20.08 -7.30 -7.85
CA LYS A 107 19.24 -8.41 -8.36
C LYS A 107 19.01 -9.54 -7.35
N ALA A 108 19.71 -9.55 -6.22
CA ALA A 108 19.68 -10.67 -5.28
C ALA A 108 19.30 -10.24 -3.87
N GLU A 109 18.41 -10.98 -3.26
CA GLU A 109 17.94 -10.83 -1.89
C GLU A 109 18.04 -12.15 -1.16
N ILE A 110 18.65 -12.17 0.02
CA ILE A 110 18.57 -13.30 0.96
C ILE A 110 17.51 -12.98 2.01
N PHE A 111 16.77 -13.98 2.43
CA PHE A 111 15.71 -13.79 3.40
C PHE A 111 15.54 -15.00 4.32
N GLY A 112 14.87 -14.76 5.43
CA GLY A 112 14.48 -15.80 6.35
C GLY A 112 13.33 -15.40 7.26
N ALA A 113 12.68 -16.41 7.82
CA ALA A 113 11.64 -16.26 8.82
C ALA A 113 11.72 -17.38 9.86
N PHE A 114 11.45 -17.04 11.09
CA PHE A 114 11.39 -17.96 12.22
C PHE A 114 10.43 -17.42 13.28
N GLY A 115 9.78 -18.29 14.01
CA GLY A 115 8.87 -17.85 15.07
C GLY A 115 8.42 -18.95 16.01
N LEU A 116 7.58 -18.53 16.93
CA LEU A 116 6.86 -19.42 17.85
C LEU A 116 5.51 -19.73 17.21
N GLN A 117 5.23 -21.01 17.10
CA GLN A 117 3.98 -21.53 16.57
C GLN A 117 3.12 -22.05 17.71
N ARG A 118 1.82 -21.81 17.58
CA ARG A 118 0.82 -22.31 18.47
C ARG A 118 -0.31 -22.91 17.67
N ASN A 119 -0.56 -24.21 17.88
CA ASN A 119 -1.63 -24.94 17.23
C ASN A 119 -2.62 -25.45 18.28
N ASP A 120 -3.91 -25.25 18.03
CA ASP A 120 -4.99 -25.91 18.78
C ASP A 120 -5.62 -26.99 17.91
N VAL A 121 -5.72 -28.17 18.43
CA VAL A 121 -6.32 -29.31 17.74
C VAL A 121 -7.38 -29.93 18.65
N ASP A 122 -8.62 -29.49 18.52
CA ASP A 122 -9.70 -29.91 19.41
C ASP A 122 -10.17 -31.37 19.21
N ARG A 123 -10.04 -31.92 18.00
CA ARG A 123 -10.50 -33.29 17.71
C ARG A 123 -9.64 -33.99 16.67
N LEU A 124 -8.92 -34.99 17.10
CA LEU A 124 -8.13 -35.90 16.23
C LEU A 124 -8.98 -37.11 15.81
N THR A 125 -9.88 -36.98 14.86
CA THR A 125 -10.68 -38.09 14.38
C THR A 125 -10.09 -38.82 13.16
N GLU A 126 -9.22 -38.16 12.39
CA GLU A 126 -8.51 -38.75 11.24
C GLU A 126 -7.15 -38.08 11.03
N PRO A 127 -6.11 -38.84 10.63
CA PRO A 127 -4.82 -38.24 10.24
C PRO A 127 -4.98 -37.36 9.01
N GLY A 128 -4.25 -36.28 8.93
CA GLY A 128 -4.26 -35.36 7.79
C GLY A 128 -3.29 -34.21 7.96
N TYR A 129 -2.92 -33.56 6.86
CA TYR A 129 -2.09 -32.37 6.86
C TYR A 129 -2.89 -31.17 6.36
N VAL A 130 -2.74 -30.05 7.04
CA VAL A 130 -3.26 -28.77 6.60
C VAL A 130 -2.07 -27.81 6.51
N ASN A 131 -1.73 -27.37 5.31
CA ASN A 131 -0.65 -26.39 5.06
C ASN A 131 0.72 -26.75 5.66
N ASP A 132 1.20 -27.95 5.42
CA ASP A 132 2.48 -28.46 5.92
C ASP A 132 2.54 -28.66 7.43
N TYR A 133 1.42 -28.56 8.11
CA TYR A 133 1.33 -28.95 9.52
C TYR A 133 0.86 -30.37 9.61
N PRO A 134 1.66 -31.28 10.19
CA PRO A 134 1.23 -32.63 10.40
C PRO A 134 0.04 -32.62 11.36
N ARG A 135 -1.05 -33.20 10.92
CA ARG A 135 -2.12 -33.55 11.80
C ARG A 135 -1.84 -34.95 12.32
N ALA A 136 -1.14 -35.00 13.45
CA ALA A 136 -0.83 -36.13 14.28
C ALA A 136 -0.75 -37.52 13.58
N GLY A 137 0.41 -37.88 13.20
CA GLY A 137 0.73 -39.26 12.88
C GLY A 137 1.10 -40.12 14.10
N ARG A 138 1.42 -39.49 15.17
CA ARG A 138 1.49 -40.11 16.50
C ARG A 138 0.75 -39.18 17.43
N GLN A 139 -0.19 -39.73 18.15
CA GLN A 139 -0.94 -39.14 19.23
C GLN A 139 -0.27 -37.87 19.76
N ALA A 140 -0.76 -36.71 19.37
CA ALA A 140 -0.71 -35.59 20.31
C ALA A 140 -1.39 -36.14 21.55
N THR A 141 -0.60 -36.51 22.53
CA THR A 141 -1.04 -37.22 23.73
C THR A 141 -1.96 -36.33 24.60
N SER A 142 -2.27 -35.12 24.13
CA SER A 142 -3.16 -34.21 24.80
C SER A 142 -3.93 -33.37 23.78
N PRO A 143 -5.27 -33.39 23.79
CA PRO A 143 -6.07 -32.39 23.09
C PRO A 143 -5.76 -31.00 23.68
N GLY A 144 -5.76 -29.98 22.84
CA GLY A 144 -5.56 -28.60 23.23
C GLY A 144 -4.34 -27.94 22.59
N TRP A 145 -3.99 -26.78 23.11
CA TRP A 145 -2.93 -25.93 22.57
C TRP A 145 -1.54 -26.51 22.73
N GLN A 146 -0.84 -26.72 21.60
CA GLN A 146 0.59 -27.00 21.55
C GLN A 146 1.33 -25.73 21.14
N THR A 147 2.40 -25.40 21.84
CA THR A 147 3.20 -24.17 21.59
C THR A 147 4.67 -24.50 21.59
N GLY A 148 5.39 -24.06 20.57
CA GLY A 148 6.84 -24.28 20.44
C GLY A 148 7.44 -23.52 19.27
N ALA A 149 8.70 -23.85 18.96
CA ALA A 149 9.34 -23.32 17.77
C ALA A 149 8.64 -23.81 16.51
N GLY A 150 8.40 -22.91 15.56
CA GLY A 150 7.97 -23.25 14.21
C GLY A 150 9.15 -23.66 13.33
N ASP A 151 8.88 -24.15 12.12
CA ASP A 151 9.90 -24.41 11.12
C ASP A 151 10.52 -23.11 10.62
N ALA A 152 11.85 -23.04 10.60
CA ALA A 152 12.57 -21.91 10.03
C ALA A 152 12.55 -21.99 8.49
N ILE A 153 12.37 -20.85 7.85
CA ILE A 153 12.45 -20.72 6.40
C ILE A 153 13.63 -19.83 6.06
N VAL A 154 14.44 -20.25 5.11
CA VAL A 154 15.50 -19.44 4.51
C VAL A 154 15.44 -19.55 2.99
N GLY A 155 15.88 -18.51 2.29
CA GLY A 155 15.86 -18.55 0.83
C GLY A 155 16.63 -17.41 0.20
N LEU A 156 16.71 -17.50 -1.11
CA LEU A 156 17.27 -16.50 -2.00
C LEU A 156 16.19 -16.07 -2.98
N LYS A 157 16.15 -14.81 -3.35
CA LYS A 157 15.36 -14.34 -4.49
C LYS A 157 16.30 -13.63 -5.46
N TYR A 158 16.19 -13.99 -6.73
CA TYR A 158 17.01 -13.44 -7.80
C TYR A 158 16.13 -12.86 -8.90
N ALA A 159 16.21 -11.54 -9.09
CA ALA A 159 15.49 -10.83 -10.14
C ALA A 159 16.19 -11.05 -11.49
N LEU A 160 15.47 -11.66 -12.43
CA LEU A 160 15.87 -11.80 -13.82
C LEU A 160 15.61 -10.52 -14.59
N LEU A 161 14.41 -9.95 -14.39
CA LEU A 161 13.94 -8.69 -14.96
C LEU A 161 13.39 -7.81 -13.84
N ASN A 162 13.58 -6.50 -13.98
CA ASN A 162 13.06 -5.51 -13.03
C ASN A 162 12.28 -4.41 -13.77
N ASP A 163 10.97 -4.45 -13.65
CA ASP A 163 10.03 -3.47 -14.25
C ASP A 163 10.35 -2.03 -13.81
N TRP A 164 10.80 -1.85 -12.56
CA TRP A 164 11.21 -0.56 -12.02
C TRP A 164 12.50 -0.02 -12.63
N ALA A 165 13.38 -0.88 -13.09
CA ALA A 165 14.59 -0.51 -13.81
C ALA A 165 14.35 -0.25 -15.30
N GLY A 166 13.16 -0.58 -15.81
CA GLY A 166 12.77 -0.32 -17.19
C GLY A 166 12.59 -1.56 -18.07
N ASP A 167 12.68 -2.78 -17.50
CA ASP A 167 12.55 -4.03 -18.27
C ASP A 167 11.09 -4.34 -18.71
N GLY A 168 10.14 -3.48 -18.39
CA GLY A 168 8.74 -3.62 -18.79
C GLY A 168 7.95 -4.63 -17.96
N VAL A 169 8.58 -5.59 -17.31
CA VAL A 169 8.00 -6.55 -16.36
C VAL A 169 9.05 -6.98 -15.34
N GLY A 170 8.65 -7.23 -14.12
CA GLY A 170 9.48 -7.85 -13.10
C GLY A 170 9.34 -9.38 -13.15
N LEU A 171 10.45 -10.09 -13.20
CA LEU A 171 10.52 -11.55 -13.18
C LEU A 171 11.61 -11.99 -12.21
N ALA A 172 11.30 -12.92 -11.30
CA ALA A 172 12.27 -13.42 -10.34
C ALA A 172 12.09 -14.91 -10.04
N LEU A 173 13.20 -15.56 -9.68
CA LEU A 173 13.23 -16.91 -9.13
C LEU A 173 13.47 -16.83 -7.62
N ARG A 174 12.81 -17.71 -6.86
CA ARG A 174 12.86 -17.73 -5.41
C ARG A 174 13.00 -19.16 -4.88
N PRO A 175 14.21 -19.73 -4.84
CA PRO A 175 14.47 -20.95 -4.10
C PRO A 175 14.33 -20.73 -2.58
N THR A 176 13.77 -21.74 -1.91
CA THR A 176 13.52 -21.73 -0.46
C THR A 176 13.84 -23.09 0.16
N ILE A 177 14.29 -23.06 1.39
CA ILE A 177 14.50 -24.23 2.23
C ILE A 177 13.72 -24.00 3.53
N LYS A 178 12.86 -24.94 3.85
CA LYS A 178 12.21 -25.03 5.16
C LYS A 178 12.97 -26.04 6.00
N LEU A 179 13.49 -25.58 7.14
CA LEU A 179 14.29 -26.39 8.05
C LEU A 179 13.41 -26.99 9.15
N PRO A 180 13.62 -28.24 9.56
CA PRO A 180 12.81 -28.93 10.54
C PRO A 180 13.18 -28.50 11.97
N THR A 181 12.93 -27.24 12.30
CA THR A 181 13.21 -26.69 13.64
C THR A 181 12.05 -26.84 14.60
N ALA A 182 10.86 -27.13 14.09
CA ALA A 182 9.67 -27.40 14.88
C ALA A 182 9.64 -28.85 15.40
N SER A 183 8.98 -29.04 16.53
CA SER A 183 8.76 -30.38 17.09
C SER A 183 7.70 -31.13 16.27
N PHE A 184 8.10 -32.30 15.73
CA PHE A 184 7.18 -33.20 15.07
C PHE A 184 6.23 -33.88 16.06
N ASP A 185 6.73 -34.29 17.22
CA ASP A 185 5.96 -34.98 18.24
C ASP A 185 4.84 -34.11 18.83
N ASP A 186 5.07 -32.79 18.87
CA ASP A 186 4.07 -31.79 19.31
C ASP A 186 3.16 -31.31 18.17
N GLY A 187 3.29 -31.86 16.95
CA GLY A 187 2.49 -31.45 15.79
C GLY A 187 2.76 -30.04 15.27
N LEU A 188 3.95 -29.49 15.56
CA LEU A 188 4.32 -28.13 15.17
C LEU A 188 5.06 -28.05 13.85
N GLY A 189 5.56 -29.17 13.32
CA GLY A 189 6.25 -29.27 12.05
C GLY A 189 6.32 -30.69 11.52
N THR A 190 6.86 -30.85 10.30
CA THR A 190 6.99 -32.18 9.66
C THR A 190 8.21 -32.96 10.11
N GLY A 191 9.14 -32.35 10.84
CA GLY A 191 10.44 -32.96 11.18
C GLY A 191 11.36 -33.20 9.97
N LYS A 192 10.99 -32.71 8.78
CA LYS A 192 11.73 -32.95 7.52
C LYS A 192 12.00 -31.63 6.79
N ILE A 193 13.05 -31.62 5.98
CA ILE A 193 13.39 -30.52 5.09
C ILE A 193 12.40 -30.49 3.93
N SER A 194 11.96 -29.28 3.56
CA SER A 194 11.22 -29.05 2.33
C SER A 194 11.98 -28.06 1.44
N LEU A 195 12.02 -28.34 0.15
CA LEU A 195 12.67 -27.47 -0.84
C LEU A 195 11.61 -26.89 -1.75
N GLY A 196 11.66 -25.58 -1.97
CA GLY A 196 10.73 -24.89 -2.85
C GLY A 196 11.44 -24.05 -3.89
N ILE A 197 10.78 -23.84 -5.01
CA ILE A 197 11.15 -22.85 -6.01
C ILE A 197 9.89 -22.15 -6.51
N ASP A 198 9.90 -20.83 -6.49
CA ASP A 198 8.81 -20.01 -7.02
C ASP A 198 9.32 -19.17 -8.19
N LEU A 199 8.50 -19.03 -9.23
CA LEU A 199 8.62 -18.03 -10.28
C LEU A 199 7.65 -16.90 -9.97
N LEU A 200 8.18 -15.69 -9.91
CA LEU A 200 7.46 -14.49 -9.51
C LEU A 200 7.36 -13.53 -10.68
N LEU A 201 6.18 -12.98 -10.89
CA LEU A 201 5.90 -11.95 -11.87
C LEU A 201 5.39 -10.70 -11.15
N SER A 202 5.82 -9.53 -11.59
CA SER A 202 5.30 -8.25 -11.10
C SER A 202 5.23 -7.23 -12.23
N LYS A 203 4.17 -6.44 -12.24
CA LYS A 203 3.97 -5.37 -13.22
C LYS A 203 3.44 -4.12 -12.54
N HIS A 204 4.12 -3.04 -12.76
CA HIS A 204 3.74 -1.73 -12.31
C HIS A 204 2.83 -1.04 -13.34
N LEU A 205 1.68 -0.58 -12.89
CA LEU A 205 0.65 0.05 -13.71
C LEU A 205 0.65 1.57 -13.47
N ASN A 206 1.41 2.32 -14.27
CA ASN A 206 1.39 3.79 -14.31
C ASN A 206 1.35 4.48 -12.93
N ARG A 207 2.15 4.02 -11.98
CA ARG A 207 2.23 4.52 -10.58
C ARG A 207 0.90 4.42 -9.77
N LYS A 208 -0.14 3.81 -10.32
CA LYS A 208 -1.45 3.68 -9.67
C LYS A 208 -1.59 2.37 -8.89
N ALA A 209 -1.03 1.31 -9.42
CA ALA A 209 -1.10 -0.02 -8.82
C ALA A 209 0.08 -0.89 -9.27
N GLU A 210 0.30 -1.97 -8.56
CA GLU A 210 1.19 -3.05 -8.95
C GLU A 210 0.41 -4.35 -8.89
N ILE A 211 0.52 -5.16 -9.93
CA ILE A 211 -0.03 -6.50 -9.98
C ILE A 211 1.08 -7.52 -9.88
N HIS A 212 0.80 -8.60 -9.20
CA HIS A 212 1.78 -9.62 -8.88
C HIS A 212 1.20 -11.00 -9.14
N GLY A 213 2.05 -11.91 -9.58
CA GLY A 213 1.72 -13.32 -9.79
C GLY A 213 2.83 -14.21 -9.26
N MET A 214 2.48 -15.41 -8.83
CA MET A 214 3.40 -16.43 -8.36
C MET A 214 2.93 -17.79 -8.83
N VAL A 215 3.86 -18.59 -9.32
CA VAL A 215 3.71 -20.03 -9.45
C VAL A 215 4.95 -20.71 -8.89
N GLY A 216 4.78 -21.82 -8.19
CA GLY A 216 5.90 -22.49 -7.55
C GLY A 216 5.63 -23.96 -7.29
N TYR A 217 6.70 -24.66 -7.01
CA TYR A 217 6.68 -26.05 -6.63
C TYR A 217 7.51 -26.28 -5.38
N ARG A 218 7.00 -27.10 -4.48
CA ARG A 218 7.69 -27.48 -3.25
C ARG A 218 7.69 -28.99 -3.10
N THR A 219 8.87 -29.54 -2.92
CA THR A 219 9.03 -30.92 -2.47
C THR A 219 8.97 -30.94 -0.95
N ASN A 220 8.10 -31.75 -0.40
CA ASN A 220 8.01 -31.97 1.04
C ASN A 220 8.77 -33.25 1.39
N GLY A 221 9.59 -33.19 2.44
CA GLY A 221 10.19 -34.43 2.97
C GLY A 221 9.12 -35.25 3.70
N ASP A 222 9.12 -36.54 3.46
CA ASP A 222 8.16 -37.45 4.07
C ASP A 222 8.47 -37.69 5.56
N PRO A 223 7.56 -37.33 6.47
CA PRO A 223 7.67 -37.71 7.87
C PRO A 223 7.68 -39.24 8.03
N ASP A 224 8.20 -39.70 9.15
CA ASP A 224 8.28 -41.15 9.40
C ASP A 224 6.89 -41.81 9.41
N GLY A 225 6.67 -42.71 8.47
CA GLY A 225 5.42 -43.45 8.29
C GLY A 225 4.36 -42.74 7.42
N PHE A 226 4.70 -41.65 6.74
CA PHE A 226 3.75 -40.92 5.88
C PHE A 226 4.42 -40.43 4.59
N ASN A 227 3.71 -40.51 3.48
CA ASN A 227 4.02 -39.78 2.26
C ASN A 227 3.26 -38.47 2.24
N LEU A 228 3.99 -37.38 2.40
CA LEU A 228 3.44 -36.00 2.35
C LEU A 228 3.55 -35.44 0.94
N GLY A 229 2.58 -35.63 0.11
CA GLY A 229 2.63 -35.16 -1.30
C GLY A 229 3.28 -33.80 -1.50
N ASN A 230 3.96 -33.64 -2.62
CA ASN A 230 4.56 -32.37 -3.01
C ASN A 230 3.48 -31.31 -3.30
N ALA A 231 3.85 -30.05 -3.29
CA ALA A 231 2.91 -28.94 -3.40
C ALA A 231 3.18 -28.06 -4.62
N PHE A 232 2.16 -27.84 -5.44
CA PHE A 232 2.11 -26.75 -6.41
C PHE A 232 1.50 -25.53 -5.74
N ARG A 233 2.18 -24.38 -5.84
CA ARG A 233 1.78 -23.11 -5.23
C ARG A 233 1.49 -22.08 -6.31
N TRP A 234 0.49 -21.26 -6.09
CA TRP A 234 0.15 -20.16 -6.98
C TRP A 234 -0.40 -18.99 -6.19
N GLY A 235 -0.36 -17.82 -6.78
CA GLY A 235 -0.93 -16.63 -6.19
C GLY A 235 -1.07 -15.50 -7.18
N ALA A 236 -1.99 -14.61 -6.89
CA ALA A 236 -2.17 -13.35 -7.56
C ALA A 236 -2.42 -12.26 -6.51
N GLY A 237 -1.88 -11.07 -6.73
CA GLY A 237 -2.03 -9.99 -5.77
C GLY A 237 -1.91 -8.62 -6.41
N ILE A 238 -2.32 -7.63 -5.65
CA ILE A 238 -2.29 -6.23 -6.04
C ILE A 238 -1.83 -5.35 -4.87
N SER A 239 -1.05 -4.33 -5.21
CA SER A 239 -0.65 -3.26 -4.30
C SER A 239 -1.12 -1.93 -4.87
N ILE A 240 -1.88 -1.16 -4.10
CA ILE A 240 -2.41 0.13 -4.52
C ILE A 240 -1.86 1.21 -3.58
N PRO A 241 -0.85 1.98 -3.99
CA PRO A 241 -0.37 3.13 -3.24
C PRO A 241 -1.43 4.25 -3.32
N VAL A 242 -2.10 4.55 -2.22
CA VAL A 242 -3.11 5.60 -2.13
C VAL A 242 -2.43 6.96 -1.93
N VAL A 243 -1.55 7.02 -0.93
CA VAL A 243 -0.65 8.15 -0.66
C VAL A 243 0.72 7.60 -0.24
N ARG A 244 1.73 8.44 -0.11
CA ARG A 244 3.09 8.02 0.28
C ARG A 244 3.14 7.15 1.55
N MET A 245 2.29 7.47 2.53
CA MET A 245 2.26 6.80 3.83
C MET A 245 1.23 5.68 3.93
N PHE A 246 0.44 5.45 2.89
CA PHE A 246 -0.67 4.51 2.93
C PHE A 246 -0.82 3.74 1.62
N GLN A 247 -0.86 2.43 1.73
CA GLN A 247 -1.04 1.48 0.63
C GLN A 247 -2.09 0.44 1.01
N ILE A 248 -2.87 -0.02 0.06
CA ILE A 248 -3.74 -1.17 0.22
C ILE A 248 -3.11 -2.35 -0.51
N GLN A 249 -3.07 -3.50 0.14
CA GLN A 249 -2.59 -4.75 -0.46
C GLN A 249 -3.68 -5.81 -0.37
N ALA A 250 -3.85 -6.57 -1.45
CA ALA A 250 -4.72 -7.73 -1.47
C ALA A 250 -4.06 -8.86 -2.25
N GLU A 251 -4.29 -10.11 -1.82
CA GLU A 251 -3.76 -11.28 -2.48
C GLU A 251 -4.70 -12.47 -2.36
N VAL A 252 -4.63 -13.35 -3.34
CA VAL A 252 -5.17 -14.71 -3.29
C VAL A 252 -4.00 -15.66 -3.48
N VAL A 253 -3.82 -16.57 -2.56
CA VAL A 253 -2.77 -17.59 -2.62
C VAL A 253 -3.38 -18.97 -2.48
N GLY A 254 -2.89 -19.91 -3.27
CA GLY A 254 -3.39 -21.28 -3.26
C GLY A 254 -2.27 -22.29 -3.24
N THR A 255 -2.55 -23.44 -2.65
CA THR A 255 -1.67 -24.61 -2.65
C THR A 255 -2.45 -25.82 -3.11
N LYS A 256 -1.91 -26.54 -4.08
CA LYS A 256 -2.45 -27.82 -4.55
C LYS A 256 -1.43 -28.91 -4.29
N TYR A 257 -1.79 -29.86 -3.44
CA TYR A 257 -0.92 -30.99 -3.13
C TYR A 257 -1.06 -32.10 -4.19
N SER A 258 0.04 -32.78 -4.49
CA SER A 258 0.03 -34.03 -5.22
C SER A 258 -0.55 -35.14 -4.34
N LYS A 259 -0.80 -36.32 -4.92
CA LYS A 259 -1.27 -37.48 -4.16
C LYS A 259 -0.23 -37.89 -3.11
N GLY A 260 -0.65 -37.93 -1.85
CA GLY A 260 0.07 -38.51 -0.71
C GLY A 260 -0.80 -39.55 -0.04
N ASP A 261 -0.35 -40.07 1.11
CA ASP A 261 -1.07 -41.12 1.87
C ASP A 261 -2.39 -40.63 2.47
N PHE A 262 -2.56 -39.30 2.53
CA PHE A 262 -3.76 -38.68 3.08
C PHE A 262 -4.44 -37.77 2.05
N LYS A 263 -5.77 -37.67 2.15
CA LYS A 263 -6.54 -36.69 1.40
C LYS A 263 -6.19 -35.29 1.94
N GLN A 264 -5.29 -34.62 1.24
CA GLN A 264 -4.89 -33.26 1.60
C GLN A 264 -5.92 -32.25 1.15
N VAL A 265 -6.12 -31.24 1.97
CA VAL A 265 -6.95 -30.07 1.62
C VAL A 265 -6.08 -29.09 0.84
N ASN A 266 -6.59 -28.62 -0.31
CA ASN A 266 -5.92 -27.63 -1.15
C ASN A 266 -6.41 -26.24 -0.76
N PRO A 267 -5.73 -25.50 0.13
CA PRO A 267 -6.22 -24.21 0.61
C PRO A 267 -6.13 -23.14 -0.47
N ILE A 268 -7.11 -22.24 -0.46
CA ILE A 268 -7.11 -20.99 -1.20
C ILE A 268 -7.43 -19.89 -0.20
N ASP A 269 -6.48 -19.01 0.06
CA ASP A 269 -6.61 -17.94 1.03
C ASP A 269 -6.69 -16.59 0.32
N PHE A 270 -7.66 -15.77 0.71
CA PHE A 270 -7.72 -14.37 0.39
C PHE A 270 -7.22 -13.56 1.57
N VAL A 271 -6.35 -12.59 1.32
CA VAL A 271 -5.82 -11.67 2.35
C VAL A 271 -5.92 -10.25 1.84
N ILE A 272 -6.39 -9.34 2.68
CA ILE A 272 -6.47 -7.92 2.36
C ILE A 272 -6.14 -7.08 3.60
N GLY A 273 -5.41 -6.01 3.40
CA GLY A 273 -5.14 -5.07 4.48
C GLY A 273 -4.41 -3.81 4.03
N PRO A 274 -4.47 -2.76 4.86
CA PRO A 274 -3.68 -1.57 4.68
C PRO A 274 -2.23 -1.77 5.13
N VAL A 275 -1.33 -1.01 4.52
CA VAL A 275 0.03 -0.80 5.01
C VAL A 275 0.19 0.67 5.33
N PHE A 276 0.53 0.97 6.56
CA PHE A 276 0.85 2.31 7.02
C PHE A 276 2.37 2.44 7.14
N TYR A 277 2.95 3.40 6.43
CA TYR A 277 4.36 3.72 6.50
C TYR A 277 4.56 5.00 7.30
N PHE A 278 5.48 4.97 8.23
CA PHE A 278 5.88 6.10 9.07
C PHE A 278 7.28 6.58 8.69
N SER A 279 7.78 7.59 9.39
CA SER A 279 9.14 8.08 9.19
C SER A 279 10.19 6.97 9.33
N LYS A 280 11.29 7.11 8.59
CA LYS A 280 12.42 6.14 8.59
C LYS A 280 12.06 4.72 8.17
N GLY A 281 10.96 4.54 7.42
CA GLY A 281 10.56 3.22 6.89
C GLY A 281 9.86 2.30 7.89
N PHE A 282 9.56 2.74 9.09
CA PHE A 282 8.73 1.96 10.01
C PHE A 282 7.34 1.73 9.39
N PHE A 283 6.81 0.54 9.52
CA PHE A 283 5.48 0.21 9.01
C PHE A 283 4.65 -0.60 10.03
N ILE A 284 3.34 -0.46 9.89
CA ILE A 284 2.34 -1.33 10.53
C ILE A 284 1.39 -1.81 9.43
N ARG A 285 1.12 -3.12 9.42
CA ARG A 285 0.33 -3.77 8.38
C ARG A 285 -0.62 -4.80 8.99
N PRO A 286 -1.82 -4.37 9.45
CA PRO A 286 -2.90 -5.28 9.80
C PRO A 286 -3.53 -5.86 8.54
N ALA A 287 -4.03 -7.09 8.61
CA ALA A 287 -4.74 -7.71 7.50
C ALA A 287 -5.84 -8.65 7.99
N TYR A 288 -6.88 -8.74 7.20
CA TYR A 288 -7.92 -9.74 7.28
C TYR A 288 -7.61 -10.86 6.29
N SER A 289 -7.70 -12.09 6.71
CA SER A 289 -7.59 -13.27 5.83
C SER A 289 -8.85 -14.13 5.91
N ARG A 290 -9.17 -14.78 4.80
CA ARG A 290 -10.27 -15.73 4.71
C ARG A 290 -9.90 -16.90 3.80
N ASN A 291 -10.10 -18.11 4.27
CA ASN A 291 -10.02 -19.27 3.41
C ASN A 291 -11.28 -19.37 2.53
N MET A 292 -11.08 -19.51 1.22
CA MET A 292 -12.14 -19.40 0.22
C MET A 292 -12.76 -20.72 -0.20
N ASN A 293 -12.08 -21.83 -0.02
CA ASN A 293 -12.53 -23.14 -0.50
C ASN A 293 -12.97 -24.11 0.59
N PHE A 294 -13.07 -23.65 1.83
CA PHE A 294 -13.76 -24.38 2.86
C PHE A 294 -15.20 -23.88 2.95
N THR A 295 -16.13 -24.72 2.57
CA THR A 295 -17.56 -24.48 2.74
C THR A 295 -18.00 -24.98 4.12
N ASP A 296 -19.00 -24.32 4.69
CA ASP A 296 -19.65 -24.72 5.96
C ASP A 296 -20.41 -26.05 5.81
N GLY A 297 -19.71 -27.10 5.38
CA GLY A 297 -20.28 -28.44 5.21
C GLY A 297 -20.73 -29.01 6.55
N GLY A 298 -21.93 -28.60 6.99
CA GLY A 298 -22.72 -29.36 7.94
C GLY A 298 -22.15 -29.51 9.34
N ASN A 299 -21.63 -28.47 9.97
CA ASN A 299 -21.31 -28.53 11.39
C ASN A 299 -22.44 -27.96 12.22
N PRO A 300 -23.25 -28.77 12.93
CA PRO A 300 -24.36 -28.33 13.73
C PRO A 300 -23.97 -27.64 15.05
N SER A 301 -22.69 -27.55 15.39
CA SER A 301 -22.21 -26.97 16.64
C SER A 301 -21.25 -25.80 16.42
N GLY A 302 -21.81 -24.63 16.04
CA GLY A 302 -21.15 -23.34 16.18
C GLY A 302 -19.94 -23.14 15.26
N ALA A 303 -20.19 -22.56 14.09
CA ALA A 303 -19.16 -22.20 13.10
C ALA A 303 -18.06 -21.35 13.72
N LYS A 304 -16.87 -21.90 13.89
CA LYS A 304 -15.65 -21.10 14.01
C LYS A 304 -15.37 -20.48 12.62
N SER A 305 -15.09 -19.20 12.62
CA SER A 305 -14.84 -18.41 11.41
C SER A 305 -13.62 -18.92 10.67
N TYR A 306 -13.70 -19.10 9.34
CA TYR A 306 -12.54 -19.36 8.44
C TYR A 306 -11.74 -18.09 8.14
N SER A 307 -11.82 -17.12 9.00
CA SER A 307 -11.18 -15.83 8.86
C SER A 307 -10.19 -15.59 9.98
N GLY A 308 -9.04 -15.05 9.63
CA GLY A 308 -7.98 -14.69 10.55
C GLY A 308 -7.66 -13.20 10.52
N MET A 309 -7.13 -12.72 11.64
CA MET A 309 -6.54 -11.39 11.74
C MET A 309 -5.03 -11.52 11.82
N ASN A 310 -4.34 -10.91 10.87
CA ASN A 310 -2.90 -10.90 10.77
C ASN A 310 -2.37 -9.50 11.04
N ILE A 311 -1.19 -9.40 11.59
CA ILE A 311 -0.51 -8.11 11.78
C ILE A 311 0.99 -8.30 11.60
N SER A 312 1.64 -7.35 10.95
CA SER A 312 3.08 -7.22 10.99
C SER A 312 3.49 -5.78 11.21
N MET A 313 4.60 -5.58 11.92
CA MET A 313 5.19 -4.28 12.16
C MET A 313 6.71 -4.39 12.14
N GLY A 314 7.37 -3.38 11.61
CA GLY A 314 8.82 -3.40 11.46
C GLY A 314 9.32 -2.30 10.55
N PHE A 315 10.42 -2.56 9.88
CA PHE A 315 11.02 -1.61 8.96
C PHE A 315 11.00 -2.18 7.55
N ALA A 316 10.38 -1.44 6.64
CA ALA A 316 10.36 -1.75 5.22
C ALA A 316 11.74 -1.49 4.63
N ALA A 317 12.21 -2.43 3.80
CA ALA A 317 13.32 -2.16 2.90
C ALA A 317 12.84 -1.32 1.71
N ALA A 318 13.76 -0.98 0.82
CA ALA A 318 13.43 -0.32 -0.44
C ALA A 318 13.88 -1.18 -1.62
N ALA A 319 13.05 -1.26 -2.66
CA ALA A 319 13.49 -1.72 -3.98
C ALA A 319 14.12 -0.54 -4.72
N ALA A 320 15.28 -0.76 -5.33
CA ALA A 320 15.85 0.21 -6.27
C ALA A 320 15.09 0.15 -7.60
N GLY A 321 14.57 1.29 -8.03
CA GLY A 321 13.96 1.48 -9.33
C GLY A 321 14.91 2.10 -10.34
N ARG A 322 14.40 3.07 -11.11
CA ARG A 322 15.15 3.80 -12.11
C ARG A 322 16.15 4.74 -11.45
N ALA A 323 17.37 4.75 -11.96
CA ALA A 323 18.36 5.73 -11.54
C ALA A 323 17.87 7.16 -11.89
N ILE A 324 18.00 8.06 -10.93
CA ILE A 324 17.71 9.47 -11.15
C ILE A 324 18.93 10.05 -11.85
N TYR A 325 18.73 10.51 -13.08
CA TYR A 325 19.80 11.18 -13.82
C TYR A 325 20.06 12.54 -13.19
N VAL A 326 21.22 12.69 -12.59
CA VAL A 326 21.77 13.99 -12.21
C VAL A 326 22.72 14.37 -13.34
N PRO A 327 22.46 15.44 -14.10
CA PRO A 327 23.40 15.86 -15.13
C PRO A 327 24.76 16.16 -14.47
N PRO A 328 25.87 15.75 -15.10
CA PRO A 328 27.20 16.07 -14.57
C PRO A 328 27.33 17.59 -14.42
N PRO A 329 28.03 18.07 -13.39
CA PRO A 329 28.31 19.49 -13.28
C PRO A 329 29.02 19.97 -14.56
N PRO A 330 28.70 21.18 -15.05
CA PRO A 330 29.36 21.71 -16.21
C PRO A 330 30.89 21.69 -16.03
N PRO A 331 31.65 21.41 -17.08
CA PRO A 331 33.11 21.38 -16.99
C PRO A 331 33.66 22.70 -16.46
N PRO A 332 34.73 22.68 -15.68
CA PRO A 332 35.34 23.90 -15.15
C PRO A 332 35.74 24.84 -16.30
N PRO A 333 35.58 26.16 -16.13
CA PRO A 333 35.90 27.12 -17.16
C PRO A 333 37.40 27.06 -17.51
N PRO A 334 37.76 27.29 -18.80
CA PRO A 334 39.18 27.36 -19.21
C PRO A 334 39.92 28.52 -18.53
N PRO A 335 41.26 28.43 -18.36
CA PRO A 335 42.03 29.43 -17.66
C PRO A 335 41.96 30.80 -18.36
N PRO A 336 42.11 31.90 -17.60
CA PRO A 336 41.87 33.23 -18.08
C PRO A 336 42.84 33.65 -19.19
N ALA A 337 42.28 34.15 -20.28
CA ALA A 337 43.02 34.82 -21.33
C ALA A 337 43.50 36.24 -20.88
N PRO A 338 44.56 36.79 -21.47
CA PRO A 338 45.12 38.07 -21.04
C PRO A 338 44.13 39.24 -21.19
N PRO A 339 44.29 40.33 -20.45
CA PRO A 339 43.28 41.37 -20.32
C PRO A 339 43.00 42.05 -21.67
N VAL A 340 41.83 41.73 -22.19
CA VAL A 340 41.23 42.44 -23.32
C VAL A 340 40.46 43.65 -22.76
N ARG A 341 40.60 44.79 -23.41
CA ARG A 341 39.80 45.99 -23.16
C ARG A 341 38.30 45.59 -23.13
N ILE A 342 37.74 45.62 -21.96
CA ILE A 342 36.40 45.10 -21.71
C ILE A 342 35.39 46.12 -22.31
N GLU A 343 34.83 45.79 -23.49
CA GLU A 343 33.60 46.41 -23.92
C GLU A 343 32.48 45.85 -23.02
N ASN A 344 31.70 46.72 -22.46
CA ASN A 344 30.54 46.32 -21.60
C ASN A 344 29.62 45.39 -22.37
N ARG A 345 29.34 44.24 -21.83
CA ARG A 345 28.51 43.19 -22.41
C ARG A 345 27.12 43.20 -21.82
N PRO A 346 26.07 42.92 -22.59
CA PRO A 346 24.72 42.93 -22.09
C PRO A 346 24.48 41.85 -21.00
N PRO A 347 23.64 42.13 -20.00
CA PRO A 347 23.23 41.16 -19.02
C PRO A 347 22.42 40.03 -19.65
N THR A 348 22.32 38.92 -18.93
CA THR A 348 21.46 37.80 -19.28
C THR A 348 20.41 37.62 -18.19
N VAL A 349 19.20 37.22 -18.58
CA VAL A 349 18.12 36.95 -17.63
C VAL A 349 17.29 35.76 -18.06
N SER A 350 16.95 34.91 -17.09
CA SER A 350 15.91 33.91 -17.21
C SER A 350 14.86 34.09 -16.11
N LEU A 351 13.65 33.70 -16.37
CA LEU A 351 12.54 33.90 -15.45
C LEU A 351 11.94 32.56 -15.06
N ASP A 352 12.03 32.25 -13.77
CA ASP A 352 11.41 31.09 -13.16
C ASP A 352 10.14 31.47 -12.40
N VAL A 353 9.26 30.50 -12.28
CA VAL A 353 8.02 30.63 -11.50
C VAL A 353 7.83 29.35 -10.70
N ASP A 354 7.33 29.48 -9.49
CA ASP A 354 7.09 28.35 -8.57
C ASP A 354 6.05 27.35 -9.10
N LYS A 355 5.11 27.83 -9.90
CA LYS A 355 4.07 27.02 -10.56
C LYS A 355 3.59 27.72 -11.83
N THR A 356 3.27 26.95 -12.87
CA THR A 356 2.80 27.48 -14.16
C THR A 356 1.29 27.69 -14.20
N SER A 357 0.57 27.09 -13.25
CA SER A 357 -0.86 27.35 -13.04
C SER A 357 -1.22 27.32 -11.56
N ALA A 358 -2.29 28.01 -11.22
CA ALA A 358 -2.85 28.06 -9.87
C ALA A 358 -4.34 28.37 -9.94
N ILE A 359 -5.08 27.93 -8.93
CA ILE A 359 -6.52 28.27 -8.83
C ILE A 359 -6.70 29.76 -8.58
N SER A 360 -7.89 30.27 -8.97
CA SER A 360 -8.25 31.69 -8.80
C SER A 360 -7.96 32.21 -7.38
N CYS A 361 -7.44 33.41 -7.27
CA CYS A 361 -7.00 34.09 -6.06
C CYS A 361 -5.68 33.59 -5.44
N GLU A 362 -5.00 32.59 -5.98
CA GLU A 362 -3.69 32.19 -5.50
C GLU A 362 -2.56 32.96 -6.17
N ASN A 363 -1.54 33.27 -5.40
CA ASN A 363 -0.38 34.01 -5.84
C ASN A 363 0.64 33.12 -6.53
N PHE A 364 1.45 33.72 -7.43
CA PHE A 364 2.61 33.11 -8.09
C PHE A 364 3.87 33.83 -7.62
N ARG A 365 4.93 33.05 -7.39
CA ARG A 365 6.24 33.61 -7.04
C ARG A 365 7.17 33.51 -8.23
N PHE A 366 7.70 34.62 -8.64
CA PHE A 366 8.64 34.72 -9.75
C PHE A 366 10.05 34.99 -9.21
N ARG A 367 11.02 34.40 -9.87
CA ARG A 367 12.42 34.61 -9.61
C ARG A 367 13.15 34.89 -10.94
N ALA A 368 13.73 36.05 -11.06
CA ALA A 368 14.64 36.40 -12.14
C ALA A 368 16.05 35.88 -11.80
N ASN A 369 16.59 34.98 -12.61
CA ASN A 369 17.98 34.58 -12.54
C ASN A 369 18.72 35.39 -13.60
N ALA A 370 19.35 36.48 -13.14
CA ALA A 370 20.08 37.38 -14.00
C ALA A 370 21.56 37.39 -13.64
N SER A 371 22.39 37.51 -14.64
CA SER A 371 23.82 37.68 -14.47
C SER A 371 24.36 38.63 -15.52
N ASP A 372 25.30 39.43 -15.10
CA ASP A 372 26.06 40.30 -15.98
C ASP A 372 27.47 39.73 -16.19
N PRO A 373 27.93 39.63 -17.44
CA PRO A 373 29.25 39.09 -17.73
C PRO A 373 30.41 39.94 -17.21
N ASP A 374 30.17 41.21 -16.93
CA ASP A 374 31.17 42.16 -16.45
C ASP A 374 31.04 42.42 -14.94
N GLY A 375 30.01 41.82 -14.32
CA GLY A 375 29.78 41.90 -12.87
C GLY A 375 29.05 43.16 -12.45
N ASP A 376 28.38 43.82 -13.36
CA ASP A 376 27.64 45.05 -13.10
C ASP A 376 26.44 44.86 -12.18
N THR A 377 26.10 45.91 -11.44
CA THR A 377 24.95 45.86 -10.54
C THR A 377 23.66 45.94 -11.35
N LEU A 378 22.87 44.87 -11.28
CA LEU A 378 21.65 44.72 -12.04
C LEU A 378 20.45 45.37 -11.35
N THR A 379 19.64 46.11 -12.08
CA THR A 379 18.34 46.61 -11.65
C THR A 379 17.22 45.91 -12.36
N TYR A 380 16.08 45.73 -11.69
CA TYR A 380 14.97 44.93 -12.15
C TYR A 380 13.71 45.77 -12.32
N ALA A 381 13.07 45.72 -13.48
CA ALA A 381 11.77 46.28 -13.73
C ALA A 381 10.78 45.20 -14.14
N TRP A 382 9.65 45.15 -13.50
CA TRP A 382 8.64 44.14 -13.68
C TRP A 382 7.36 44.68 -14.31
N ALA A 383 6.79 43.90 -15.23
CA ALA A 383 5.50 44.19 -15.85
C ALA A 383 4.64 42.94 -15.89
N THR A 384 3.34 43.09 -15.86
CA THR A 384 2.35 42.01 -15.96
C THR A 384 1.18 42.45 -16.82
N THR A 385 0.58 41.51 -17.54
CA THR A 385 -0.61 41.74 -18.37
C THR A 385 -1.88 41.80 -17.54
N ALA A 386 -1.89 41.19 -16.33
CA ALA A 386 -3.00 41.26 -15.39
C ALA A 386 -2.50 41.02 -13.96
N GLY A 387 -3.29 41.44 -12.97
CA GLY A 387 -2.89 41.34 -11.58
C GLY A 387 -1.93 42.46 -11.15
N ARG A 388 -1.28 42.28 -10.01
CA ARG A 388 -0.32 43.21 -9.43
C ARG A 388 0.97 42.53 -9.05
N ILE A 389 2.09 43.14 -9.38
CA ILE A 389 3.41 42.68 -8.91
C ILE A 389 3.66 43.33 -7.52
N VAL A 390 4.12 42.52 -6.57
CA VAL A 390 4.49 42.91 -5.21
C VAL A 390 5.93 42.41 -4.95
N GLY A 391 6.75 43.31 -4.45
CA GLY A 391 8.18 43.06 -4.20
C GLY A 391 9.08 43.83 -5.17
N GLU A 392 10.37 43.78 -4.94
CA GLU A 392 11.42 44.43 -5.71
C GLU A 392 12.60 43.50 -5.93
N GLY A 393 13.48 43.86 -6.87
CA GLY A 393 14.68 43.08 -7.16
C GLY A 393 14.40 41.78 -7.91
N ALA A 394 15.17 40.74 -7.64
CA ALA A 394 15.12 39.48 -8.39
C ALA A 394 13.93 38.56 -8.04
N ASN A 395 13.26 38.80 -6.92
CA ASN A 395 12.17 37.96 -6.47
C ASN A 395 10.90 38.77 -6.23
N VAL A 396 9.83 38.44 -6.92
CA VAL A 396 8.56 39.12 -6.79
C VAL A 396 7.41 38.14 -6.70
N THR A 397 6.29 38.63 -6.21
CA THR A 397 5.03 37.88 -6.17
C THR A 397 4.04 38.54 -7.10
N LEU A 398 3.44 37.78 -8.00
CA LEU A 398 2.25 38.20 -8.74
C LEU A 398 1.02 37.88 -7.89
N GLU A 399 0.25 38.90 -7.58
CA GLU A 399 -1.09 38.76 -7.01
C GLU A 399 -2.10 38.91 -8.17
N PRO A 400 -2.62 37.82 -8.71
CA PRO A 400 -3.51 37.87 -9.87
C PRO A 400 -4.88 38.47 -9.50
N GLY A 401 -5.20 38.48 -8.21
CA GLY A 401 -6.58 38.71 -7.78
C GLY A 401 -7.45 37.48 -8.11
N CYS A 402 -8.76 37.63 -8.05
CA CYS A 402 -9.71 36.54 -8.32
C CYS A 402 -10.15 36.57 -9.80
N LEU A 403 -9.20 36.39 -10.71
CA LEU A 403 -9.45 36.32 -12.15
C LEU A 403 -10.18 35.04 -12.55
N PRO A 404 -10.94 35.04 -13.67
CA PRO A 404 -11.61 33.86 -14.17
C PRO A 404 -10.63 32.74 -14.55
N ALA A 405 -11.08 31.50 -14.40
CA ALA A 405 -10.33 30.33 -14.89
C ALA A 405 -10.09 30.45 -16.42
N GLY A 406 -8.94 29.99 -16.86
CA GLY A 406 -8.46 30.09 -18.24
C GLY A 406 -7.76 31.42 -18.55
N THR A 407 -7.70 32.37 -17.59
CA THR A 407 -6.97 33.63 -17.80
C THR A 407 -5.47 33.34 -17.87
N GLU A 408 -4.86 33.74 -18.95
CA GLU A 408 -3.41 33.71 -19.13
C GLU A 408 -2.81 35.06 -18.72
N ILE A 409 -1.77 35.00 -17.88
CA ILE A 409 -1.04 36.16 -17.41
C ILE A 409 0.40 36.03 -17.84
N THR A 410 0.92 37.04 -18.53
CA THR A 410 2.34 37.10 -18.88
C THR A 410 3.03 38.07 -17.94
N VAL A 411 4.05 37.58 -17.26
CA VAL A 411 4.94 38.38 -16.43
C VAL A 411 6.26 38.56 -17.16
N THR A 412 6.73 39.77 -17.25
CA THR A 412 7.96 40.17 -17.91
C THR A 412 8.88 40.86 -16.92
N VAL A 413 10.14 40.46 -16.91
CA VAL A 413 11.22 41.15 -16.20
C VAL A 413 12.17 41.77 -17.22
N THR A 414 12.54 43.02 -16.99
CA THR A 414 13.62 43.71 -17.72
C THR A 414 14.73 43.99 -16.72
N VAL A 415 15.93 43.54 -17.06
CA VAL A 415 17.14 43.70 -16.24
C VAL A 415 18.06 44.67 -16.94
N ASN A 416 18.57 45.66 -16.21
CA ASN A 416 19.44 46.73 -16.71
C ASN A 416 20.79 46.71 -15.98
N ASP A 417 21.87 46.85 -16.70
CA ASP A 417 23.25 46.87 -16.18
C ASP A 417 23.74 48.26 -15.70
N GLY A 418 22.93 49.28 -15.93
CA GLY A 418 23.33 50.65 -15.60
C GLY A 418 24.32 51.27 -16.58
N HIS A 419 24.82 50.53 -17.55
CA HIS A 419 25.79 50.95 -18.57
C HIS A 419 25.22 51.00 -19.98
N GLY A 420 23.89 50.90 -20.15
CA GLY A 420 23.16 51.08 -21.38
C GLY A 420 22.65 49.81 -22.04
N HIS A 421 22.91 48.62 -21.48
CA HIS A 421 22.35 47.38 -21.97
C HIS A 421 21.23 46.85 -21.06
N SER A 422 20.34 46.11 -21.65
CA SER A 422 19.26 45.45 -20.91
C SER A 422 18.94 44.06 -21.51
N ALA A 423 18.44 43.17 -20.70
CA ALA A 423 17.89 41.89 -21.09
C ALA A 423 16.47 41.71 -20.58
N GLN A 424 15.68 40.96 -21.30
CA GLN A 424 14.28 40.74 -20.94
C GLN A 424 13.94 39.24 -20.96
N ALA A 425 13.15 38.79 -19.99
CA ALA A 425 12.57 37.46 -19.97
C ALA A 425 11.09 37.53 -19.62
N SER A 426 10.30 36.67 -20.22
CA SER A 426 8.86 36.62 -19.97
C SER A 426 8.45 35.18 -19.65
N ARG A 427 7.46 35.05 -18.77
CA ARG A 427 6.87 33.78 -18.40
C ARG A 427 5.36 33.91 -18.36
N ARG A 428 4.68 32.89 -18.89
CA ARG A 428 3.22 32.81 -18.86
C ARG A 428 2.79 31.88 -17.73
N VAL A 429 1.75 32.26 -17.03
CA VAL A 429 1.05 31.46 -16.03
C VAL A 429 -0.45 31.49 -16.31
N THR A 430 -1.17 30.47 -15.85
CA THR A 430 -2.60 30.31 -16.13
C THR A 430 -3.37 30.19 -14.83
N VAL A 431 -4.53 30.82 -14.78
CA VAL A 431 -5.47 30.67 -13.66
C VAL A 431 -6.35 29.45 -13.92
N ASP A 432 -6.24 28.46 -13.05
CA ASP A 432 -7.02 27.22 -13.16
C ASP A 432 -8.38 27.34 -12.47
N ALA A 433 -9.29 26.49 -12.88
CA ALA A 433 -10.56 26.36 -12.18
C ALA A 433 -10.33 25.70 -10.81
N LYS A 434 -11.03 26.18 -9.81
CA LYS A 434 -11.04 25.50 -8.50
C LYS A 434 -11.60 24.09 -8.67
N PRO A 435 -10.90 23.06 -8.18
CA PRO A 435 -11.39 21.69 -8.27
C PRO A 435 -12.78 21.56 -7.64
N LYS A 436 -13.70 20.97 -8.36
CA LYS A 436 -15.03 20.67 -7.80
C LYS A 436 -14.88 19.54 -6.77
N PRO A 437 -15.49 19.68 -5.61
CA PRO A 437 -15.56 18.59 -4.65
C PRO A 437 -16.23 17.36 -5.28
N GLN A 438 -15.77 16.16 -4.90
CA GLN A 438 -16.35 14.93 -5.40
C GLN A 438 -17.39 14.38 -4.44
N THR A 439 -18.42 13.73 -5.00
CA THR A 439 -19.44 13.03 -4.22
C THR A 439 -18.86 11.80 -3.53
N VAL A 440 -19.38 11.46 -2.35
CA VAL A 440 -19.01 10.26 -1.60
C VAL A 440 -20.18 9.32 -1.54
N SER A 441 -20.00 8.10 -2.05
CA SER A 441 -21.03 7.07 -2.08
C SER A 441 -20.86 6.05 -0.96
N GLY A 442 -21.98 5.51 -0.48
CA GLY A 442 -22.06 4.43 0.49
C GLY A 442 -23.34 3.63 0.31
N SER A 443 -23.53 2.59 1.06
CA SER A 443 -24.78 1.83 1.07
C SER A 443 -25.07 1.19 2.41
N VAL A 444 -26.32 1.03 2.73
CA VAL A 444 -26.83 0.29 3.88
C VAL A 444 -27.65 -0.91 3.43
N GLY A 445 -27.56 -1.99 4.15
CA GLY A 445 -28.15 -3.28 3.84
C GLY A 445 -27.10 -4.42 3.81
N PRO A 446 -27.47 -5.65 3.40
CA PRO A 446 -28.79 -6.02 2.91
C PRO A 446 -29.86 -6.04 3.99
N PHE A 447 -30.97 -5.37 3.73
CA PHE A 447 -32.14 -5.44 4.62
C PHE A 447 -32.73 -6.85 4.67
N ALA A 448 -33.32 -7.21 5.78
CA ALA A 448 -34.12 -8.44 5.86
C ALA A 448 -35.29 -8.38 4.85
N LYS A 449 -35.70 -9.53 4.35
CA LYS A 449 -36.80 -9.63 3.36
C LYS A 449 -38.05 -8.94 3.88
N ASN A 450 -38.66 -8.10 3.06
CA ASN A 450 -39.82 -7.27 3.38
C ASN A 450 -39.63 -6.32 4.59
N SER A 451 -38.41 -5.96 4.91
CA SER A 451 -38.08 -5.08 6.04
C SER A 451 -37.31 -3.84 5.57
N ALA A 452 -37.49 -2.77 6.32
CA ALA A 452 -36.67 -1.54 6.22
C ALA A 452 -35.91 -1.26 7.53
N ARG A 453 -35.79 -2.25 8.43
CA ARG A 453 -35.12 -2.09 9.73
C ARG A 453 -33.61 -2.06 9.54
N LEU A 454 -33.00 -1.01 10.03
CA LEU A 454 -31.55 -0.84 10.05
C LEU A 454 -30.90 -1.72 11.14
N ASN A 455 -29.81 -2.37 10.83
CA ASN A 455 -28.96 -3.06 11.79
C ASN A 455 -27.83 -2.14 12.29
N ASN A 456 -26.97 -2.62 13.18
CA ASN A 456 -25.89 -1.79 13.76
C ASN A 456 -24.80 -1.43 12.75
N VAL A 457 -24.56 -2.28 11.75
CA VAL A 457 -23.59 -1.98 10.67
C VAL A 457 -24.15 -0.88 9.78
N ASP A 458 -25.46 -0.95 9.44
CA ASP A 458 -26.12 0.11 8.68
C ASP A 458 -26.04 1.45 9.40
N LYS A 459 -26.25 1.46 10.71
CA LYS A 459 -26.17 2.66 11.54
C LYS A 459 -24.77 3.26 11.54
N SER A 460 -23.72 2.44 11.57
CA SER A 460 -22.32 2.92 11.49
C SER A 460 -22.03 3.65 10.17
N VAL A 461 -22.56 3.14 9.04
CA VAL A 461 -22.43 3.80 7.74
C VAL A 461 -23.17 5.15 7.73
N LEU A 462 -24.36 5.18 8.31
CA LEU A 462 -25.14 6.40 8.42
C LEU A 462 -24.49 7.43 9.35
N ASP A 463 -23.77 6.98 10.37
CA ASP A 463 -22.98 7.82 11.27
C ASP A 463 -21.81 8.51 10.56
N ASP A 464 -21.13 7.79 9.65
CA ASP A 464 -20.10 8.39 8.81
C ASP A 464 -20.71 9.48 7.90
N MET A 465 -21.84 9.19 7.26
CA MET A 465 -22.53 10.19 6.41
C MET A 465 -22.99 11.41 7.22
N ALA A 466 -23.53 11.20 8.41
CA ALA A 466 -23.92 12.30 9.30
C ALA A 466 -22.71 13.14 9.75
N THR A 467 -21.57 12.50 9.96
CA THR A 467 -20.32 13.19 10.31
C THR A 467 -19.83 14.08 9.17
N ARG A 468 -19.85 13.58 7.93
CA ARG A 468 -19.54 14.37 6.72
C ARG A 468 -20.49 15.56 6.56
N MET A 469 -21.77 15.34 6.78
CA MET A 469 -22.78 16.39 6.71
C MET A 469 -22.61 17.47 7.79
N ARG A 470 -22.05 17.13 8.96
CA ARG A 470 -21.68 18.12 9.99
C ARG A 470 -20.44 18.92 9.61
N GLN A 471 -19.46 18.26 8.97
CA GLN A 471 -18.22 18.92 8.52
C GLN A 471 -18.47 19.87 7.33
N ASP A 472 -19.48 19.58 6.52
CA ASP A 472 -19.90 20.43 5.41
C ASP A 472 -21.38 20.82 5.57
N PRO A 473 -21.68 21.98 6.19
CA PRO A 473 -23.06 22.42 6.46
C PRO A 473 -23.93 22.66 5.22
N ALA A 474 -23.34 22.96 4.06
CA ALA A 474 -24.05 23.17 2.80
C ALA A 474 -24.22 21.86 1.99
N GLY A 475 -23.45 20.82 2.32
CA GLY A 475 -23.51 19.51 1.66
C GLY A 475 -24.88 18.83 1.83
N ARG A 476 -25.27 18.04 0.84
CA ARG A 476 -26.57 17.33 0.78
C ARG A 476 -26.35 15.83 0.70
N LEU A 477 -27.34 15.08 1.13
CA LEU A 477 -27.35 13.61 1.04
C LEU A 477 -28.52 13.15 0.21
N LEU A 478 -28.25 12.35 -0.83
CA LEU A 478 -29.26 11.62 -1.59
C LEU A 478 -29.27 10.16 -1.10
N ILE A 479 -30.45 9.65 -0.80
CA ILE A 479 -30.67 8.26 -0.37
C ILE A 479 -31.64 7.59 -1.33
N VAL A 480 -31.18 6.55 -2.03
CA VAL A 480 -31.99 5.78 -2.97
C VAL A 480 -32.19 4.38 -2.43
N GLY A 481 -33.42 4.07 -2.03
CA GLY A 481 -33.77 2.75 -1.54
C GLY A 481 -34.15 1.80 -2.69
N HIS A 482 -33.77 0.53 -2.56
CA HIS A 482 -34.01 -0.53 -3.50
C HIS A 482 -34.76 -1.69 -2.85
N ALA A 483 -35.47 -2.44 -3.65
CA ALA A 483 -36.11 -3.68 -3.25
C ALA A 483 -35.69 -4.82 -4.18
N GLU A 484 -35.76 -6.04 -3.66
CA GLU A 484 -35.44 -7.24 -4.43
C GLU A 484 -36.70 -7.83 -5.08
N LYS A 485 -36.51 -8.48 -6.21
CA LYS A 485 -37.62 -9.18 -6.90
C LYS A 485 -38.22 -10.23 -5.95
N GLY A 486 -39.56 -10.19 -5.78
CA GLY A 486 -40.28 -11.10 -4.88
C GLY A 486 -40.47 -10.58 -3.45
N GLU A 487 -40.16 -9.33 -3.18
CA GLU A 487 -40.58 -8.63 -1.95
C GLU A 487 -41.99 -8.03 -2.13
N ARG A 488 -42.69 -7.86 -0.99
CA ARG A 488 -44.07 -7.30 -1.00
C ARG A 488 -44.01 -5.78 -1.22
N ASN A 489 -44.81 -5.30 -2.18
CA ASN A 489 -44.93 -3.86 -2.51
C ASN A 489 -43.53 -3.18 -2.67
N PRO A 490 -42.74 -3.64 -3.65
CA PRO A 490 -41.32 -3.24 -3.74
C PRO A 490 -41.13 -1.73 -3.86
N ASP A 491 -42.02 -1.01 -4.52
CA ASP A 491 -41.93 0.45 -4.67
C ASP A 491 -42.15 1.18 -3.33
N VAL A 492 -43.07 0.68 -2.51
CA VAL A 492 -43.28 1.22 -1.15
C VAL A 492 -42.15 0.82 -0.25
N LEU A 493 -41.67 -0.42 -0.35
CA LEU A 493 -40.59 -0.93 0.50
C LEU A 493 -39.25 -0.22 0.21
N SER A 494 -38.92 -0.01 -1.06
CA SER A 494 -37.74 0.74 -1.46
C SER A 494 -37.75 2.15 -0.86
N ARG A 495 -38.90 2.84 -0.95
CA ARG A 495 -39.06 4.17 -0.36
C ARG A 495 -38.91 4.14 1.17
N ARG A 496 -39.54 3.15 1.84
CA ARG A 496 -39.41 2.99 3.30
C ARG A 496 -37.98 2.73 3.74
N ARG A 497 -37.15 2.02 2.96
CA ARG A 497 -35.72 1.81 3.24
C ARG A 497 -34.94 3.12 3.19
N ALA A 498 -35.19 3.94 2.19
CA ALA A 498 -34.58 5.25 2.11
C ALA A 498 -35.03 6.17 3.27
N GLU A 499 -36.33 6.15 3.58
CA GLU A 499 -36.89 6.93 4.69
C GLU A 499 -36.36 6.47 6.05
N ALA A 500 -36.19 5.17 6.29
CA ALA A 500 -35.61 4.66 7.54
C ALA A 500 -34.16 5.14 7.74
N ALA A 501 -33.37 5.21 6.68
CA ALA A 501 -32.02 5.75 6.73
C ALA A 501 -32.03 7.27 7.00
N LYS A 502 -32.92 8.03 6.34
CA LYS A 502 -33.13 9.46 6.60
C LYS A 502 -33.56 9.70 8.04
N ASP A 503 -34.57 8.97 8.50
CA ASP A 503 -35.10 9.11 9.86
C ASP A 503 -34.03 8.90 10.93
N TYR A 504 -33.15 7.92 10.72
CA TYR A 504 -32.03 7.69 11.63
C TYR A 504 -31.08 8.90 11.69
N ILE A 505 -30.67 9.41 10.52
CA ILE A 505 -29.76 10.56 10.45
C ILE A 505 -30.39 11.81 11.05
N VAL A 506 -31.66 12.05 10.78
CA VAL A 506 -32.39 13.23 11.30
C VAL A 506 -32.60 13.12 12.80
N LYS A 507 -33.20 12.01 13.27
CA LYS A 507 -33.65 11.87 14.65
C LYS A 507 -32.52 11.57 15.62
N GLU A 508 -31.58 10.68 15.20
CA GLU A 508 -30.52 10.22 16.10
C GLU A 508 -29.22 11.01 15.97
N ARG A 509 -29.00 11.69 14.83
CA ARG A 509 -27.78 12.44 14.57
C ARG A 509 -27.98 13.94 14.40
N GLY A 510 -29.25 14.41 14.44
CA GLY A 510 -29.60 15.82 14.48
C GLY A 510 -29.31 16.58 13.18
N ILE A 511 -29.26 15.88 12.03
CA ILE A 511 -29.06 16.53 10.73
C ILE A 511 -30.39 17.07 10.23
N ASP A 512 -30.37 18.29 9.66
CA ASP A 512 -31.57 18.91 9.09
C ASP A 512 -32.14 18.07 7.96
N ALA A 513 -33.43 17.75 8.07
CA ALA A 513 -34.17 16.92 7.13
C ALA A 513 -34.24 17.53 5.70
N SER A 514 -34.13 18.85 5.57
CA SER A 514 -34.12 19.57 4.28
C SER A 514 -32.90 19.27 3.43
N ARG A 515 -31.82 18.83 4.07
CA ARG A 515 -30.56 18.48 3.43
C ARG A 515 -30.53 17.02 2.91
N ILE A 516 -31.56 16.21 3.22
CA ILE A 516 -31.60 14.81 2.87
C ILE A 516 -32.78 14.53 1.94
N THR A 517 -32.45 14.15 0.71
CA THR A 517 -33.42 13.73 -0.31
C THR A 517 -33.52 12.21 -0.33
N THR A 518 -34.75 11.68 -0.30
CA THR A 518 -35.00 10.25 -0.38
C THR A 518 -35.74 9.87 -1.65
N ARG A 519 -35.41 8.74 -2.25
CA ARG A 519 -36.12 8.14 -3.40
C ARG A 519 -36.22 6.63 -3.24
N GLY A 520 -37.33 6.07 -3.66
CA GLY A 520 -37.48 4.64 -3.87
C GLY A 520 -37.29 4.31 -5.36
N ALA A 521 -36.36 3.42 -5.67
CA ALA A 521 -36.06 2.97 -7.03
C ALA A 521 -36.80 1.66 -7.40
N GLY A 522 -37.67 1.17 -6.52
CA GLY A 522 -38.43 -0.06 -6.79
C GLY A 522 -37.56 -1.31 -6.83
N VAL A 523 -37.87 -2.23 -7.77
CA VAL A 523 -37.11 -3.47 -8.00
C VAL A 523 -35.82 -3.15 -8.77
N GLY A 524 -34.67 -3.53 -8.20
CA GLY A 524 -33.35 -3.35 -8.77
C GLY A 524 -32.34 -3.03 -7.63
N GLY A 525 -31.07 -3.34 -7.81
CA GLY A 525 -30.06 -3.04 -6.81
C GLY A 525 -30.11 -3.88 -5.52
N GLY A 526 -31.05 -4.81 -5.35
CA GLY A 526 -31.13 -5.68 -4.16
C GLY A 526 -31.79 -5.02 -2.94
N ARG A 527 -31.63 -5.60 -1.77
CA ARG A 527 -32.24 -5.15 -0.50
C ARG A 527 -31.35 -4.12 0.22
N ARG A 528 -31.11 -2.97 -0.40
CA ARG A 528 -30.24 -1.94 0.15
C ARG A 528 -30.81 -0.54 -0.03
N ALA A 529 -30.18 0.45 0.62
CA ALA A 529 -30.31 1.83 0.23
C ALA A 529 -28.92 2.41 -0.06
N GLU A 530 -28.79 3.06 -1.20
CA GLU A 530 -27.59 3.73 -1.65
C GLU A 530 -27.58 5.16 -1.12
N LEU A 531 -26.42 5.60 -0.68
CA LEU A 531 -26.18 6.90 -0.06
C LEU A 531 -25.20 7.65 -0.95
N THR A 532 -25.51 8.89 -1.30
CA THR A 532 -24.56 9.76 -2.00
C THR A 532 -24.51 11.11 -1.30
N PHE A 533 -23.40 11.34 -0.62
CA PHE A 533 -23.12 12.66 -0.06
C PHE A 533 -22.54 13.55 -1.16
N VAL A 534 -23.16 14.71 -1.35
CA VAL A 534 -22.82 15.73 -2.32
C VAL A 534 -22.30 16.93 -1.55
N PRO A 535 -20.98 17.15 -1.50
CA PRO A 535 -20.39 18.33 -0.86
C PRO A 535 -20.86 19.64 -1.52
N ASP A 536 -20.70 20.75 -0.80
CA ASP A 536 -20.95 22.08 -1.38
C ASP A 536 -20.09 22.31 -2.63
N GLY A 537 -20.72 22.80 -3.69
CA GLY A 537 -20.06 23.01 -4.99
C GLY A 537 -19.84 21.77 -5.85
N ALA A 538 -20.23 20.58 -5.40
CA ALA A 538 -20.24 19.36 -6.22
C ALA A 538 -21.51 19.28 -7.10
N ASP A 539 -21.38 18.64 -8.27
CA ASP A 539 -22.53 18.42 -9.14
C ASP A 539 -23.45 17.32 -8.54
N MET A 540 -24.74 17.56 -8.51
CA MET A 540 -25.72 16.53 -8.12
C MET A 540 -25.67 15.40 -9.14
N PRO A 541 -25.64 14.12 -8.69
CA PRO A 541 -25.75 13.00 -9.61
C PRO A 541 -27.06 13.11 -10.39
N SER A 542 -27.02 12.80 -11.70
CA SER A 542 -28.21 12.75 -12.55
C SER A 542 -29.21 11.75 -11.96
N MET A 543 -30.42 12.24 -11.68
CA MET A 543 -31.49 11.45 -11.07
C MET A 543 -32.12 10.44 -12.06
#